data_c5d62bf735ed02d9c6f0145e963ff6c8
#
_entry.id   c5d62bf735ed02d9c6f0145e963ff6c8
#
_cell.length_a   1.000
_cell.length_b   1.000
_cell.length_c   1.000
_cell.angle_alpha   90.00
_cell.angle_beta   90.00
_cell.angle_gamma   90.00
#
_symmetry.space_group_name_H-M   'P 1'
#
loop_
_entity.id
_entity.type
_entity.pdbx_description
1 polymer ?
#
loop_
_entity_poly.entity_id
_entity_poly.type
_entity_poly.pdbx_seq_one_letter_code
_entity_poly.pdbx_strand_id
1 'polypeptide(L)'
;INIEVQKDSNFIKNNLEDLCASIQESIVSILIDKIVKASLKYKIKNIAIAGGVSANSYLRKKLVDIGIQNNYKIYIPKFEYCTDNAAMIAIAGKYKYLSNDIVTNYKESASARLTF
;
A
#
# COMPACT_ATOMS: atom_id res chain seq x y z
N ILE A 1 -22.88 8.87 -9.36
CA ILE A 1 -23.62 7.84 -8.60
C ILE A 1 -24.89 8.46 -8.01
N ASN A 2 -24.84 9.52 -7.20
CA ASN A 2 -26.02 10.10 -6.56
C ASN A 2 -27.14 10.49 -7.55
N ILE A 3 -26.79 11.07 -8.70
CA ILE A 3 -27.76 11.45 -9.75
C ILE A 3 -28.46 10.21 -10.34
N GLU A 4 -27.71 9.14 -10.59
CA GLU A 4 -28.26 7.92 -11.17
C GLU A 4 -29.10 7.13 -10.16
N VAL A 5 -28.73 7.12 -8.87
CA VAL A 5 -29.53 6.54 -7.79
C VAL A 5 -30.85 7.27 -7.59
N GLN A 6 -30.91 8.59 -7.83
CA GLN A 6 -32.16 9.34 -7.81
C GLN A 6 -33.12 8.97 -8.96
N LYS A 7 -32.59 8.54 -10.11
CA LYS A 7 -33.38 8.10 -11.26
C LYS A 7 -33.82 6.64 -11.16
N ASP A 8 -32.94 5.78 -10.62
CA ASP A 8 -33.19 4.35 -10.42
C ASP A 8 -32.65 3.92 -9.04
N SER A 9 -33.55 3.58 -8.13
CA SER A 9 -33.21 3.13 -6.78
C SER A 9 -32.42 1.80 -6.78
N ASN A 10 -32.50 1.02 -7.84
CA ASN A 10 -31.77 -0.24 -8.01
C ASN A 10 -30.44 -0.06 -8.75
N PHE A 11 -30.08 1.17 -9.16
CA PHE A 11 -28.88 1.43 -9.95
C PHE A 11 -27.62 0.80 -9.38
N ILE A 12 -27.36 0.96 -8.09
CA ILE A 12 -26.17 0.38 -7.43
C ILE A 12 -26.21 -1.13 -7.49
N LYS A 13 -27.37 -1.75 -7.21
CA LYS A 13 -27.51 -3.20 -7.20
C LYS A 13 -27.28 -3.80 -8.60
N ASN A 14 -27.83 -3.13 -9.62
CA ASN A 14 -27.76 -3.61 -11.00
C ASN A 14 -26.37 -3.39 -11.63
N ASN A 15 -25.54 -2.48 -11.09
CA ASN A 15 -24.24 -2.11 -11.64
C ASN A 15 -23.09 -2.28 -10.61
N LEU A 16 -23.27 -3.12 -9.60
CA LEU A 16 -22.33 -3.22 -8.47
C LEU A 16 -20.92 -3.60 -8.91
N GLU A 17 -20.80 -4.58 -9.80
CA GLU A 17 -19.51 -5.07 -10.27
C GLU A 17 -18.76 -3.99 -11.07
N ASP A 18 -19.45 -3.32 -11.97
CA ASP A 18 -18.88 -2.25 -12.80
C ASP A 18 -18.48 -1.03 -11.94
N LEU A 19 -19.29 -0.68 -10.95
CA LEU A 19 -18.98 0.39 -10.00
C LEU A 19 -17.74 0.06 -9.18
N CYS A 20 -17.66 -1.16 -8.65
CA CYS A 20 -16.48 -1.61 -7.90
C CYS A 20 -15.21 -1.62 -8.77
N ALA A 21 -15.32 -2.13 -10.00
CA ALA A 21 -14.21 -2.14 -10.95
C ALA A 21 -13.75 -0.72 -11.30
N SER A 22 -14.68 0.20 -11.58
CA SER A 22 -14.38 1.60 -11.90
C SER A 22 -13.72 2.34 -10.75
N ILE A 23 -14.19 2.15 -9.52
CA ILE A 23 -13.59 2.74 -8.32
C ILE A 23 -12.18 2.20 -8.11
N GLN A 24 -12.00 0.89 -8.21
CA GLN A 24 -10.69 0.26 -8.07
C GLN A 24 -9.71 0.77 -9.12
N GLU A 25 -10.11 0.80 -10.40
CA GLU A 25 -9.29 1.33 -11.48
C GLU A 25 -8.89 2.77 -11.23
N SER A 26 -9.83 3.63 -10.83
CA SER A 26 -9.58 5.05 -10.57
C SER A 26 -8.54 5.24 -9.45
N ILE A 27 -8.70 4.53 -8.33
CA ILE A 27 -7.77 4.63 -7.20
C ILE A 27 -6.39 4.13 -7.59
N VAL A 28 -6.32 2.95 -8.21
CA VAL A 28 -5.05 2.32 -8.59
C VAL A 28 -4.32 3.15 -9.64
N SER A 29 -5.03 3.70 -10.64
CA SER A 29 -4.44 4.56 -11.66
C SER A 29 -3.79 5.81 -11.05
N ILE A 30 -4.43 6.46 -10.07
CA ILE A 30 -3.87 7.61 -9.37
C ILE A 30 -2.57 7.21 -8.63
N LEU A 31 -2.56 6.06 -7.96
CA LEU A 31 -1.37 5.58 -7.24
C LEU A 31 -0.22 5.29 -8.20
N ILE A 32 -0.49 4.58 -9.29
CA ILE A 32 0.50 4.25 -10.33
C ILE A 32 1.08 5.52 -10.95
N ASP A 33 0.24 6.49 -11.34
CA ASP A 33 0.70 7.76 -11.90
C ASP A 33 1.64 8.52 -10.95
N LYS A 34 1.29 8.55 -9.65
CA LYS A 34 2.15 9.18 -8.64
C LYS A 34 3.49 8.44 -8.46
N ILE A 35 3.48 7.11 -8.49
CA ILE A 35 4.71 6.30 -8.42
C ILE A 35 5.62 6.58 -9.61
N VAL A 36 5.07 6.58 -10.82
CA VAL A 36 5.84 6.86 -12.05
C VAL A 36 6.42 8.28 -12.01
N LYS A 37 5.61 9.28 -11.67
CA LYS A 37 6.06 10.67 -11.53
C LYS A 37 7.18 10.83 -10.50
N ALA A 38 7.05 10.19 -9.35
CA ALA A 38 8.06 10.20 -8.31
C ALA A 38 9.37 9.53 -8.77
N SER A 39 9.25 8.35 -9.39
CA SER A 39 10.40 7.62 -9.94
C SER A 39 11.17 8.46 -10.96
N LEU A 40 10.47 9.12 -11.87
CA LEU A 40 11.09 10.01 -12.87
C LEU A 40 11.74 11.22 -12.22
N LYS A 41 11.04 11.89 -11.30
CA LYS A 41 11.54 13.08 -10.60
C LYS A 41 12.82 12.81 -9.81
N TYR A 42 12.85 11.70 -9.07
CA TYR A 42 13.98 11.35 -8.21
C TYR A 42 14.99 10.41 -8.87
N LYS A 43 14.74 9.97 -10.12
CA LYS A 43 15.58 9.03 -10.88
C LYS A 43 15.79 7.70 -10.14
N ILE A 44 14.77 7.24 -9.40
CA ILE A 44 14.80 5.99 -8.62
C ILE A 44 14.02 4.93 -9.37
N LYS A 45 14.64 3.77 -9.60
CA LYS A 45 14.03 2.62 -10.29
C LYS A 45 13.64 1.47 -9.35
N ASN A 46 13.98 1.55 -8.08
CA ASN A 46 13.60 0.57 -7.07
C ASN A 46 12.32 1.04 -6.38
N ILE A 47 11.23 0.28 -6.52
CA ILE A 47 9.91 0.63 -5.99
C ILE A 47 9.46 -0.50 -5.07
N ALA A 48 9.11 -0.17 -3.85
CA ALA A 48 8.56 -1.11 -2.88
C ALA A 48 7.17 -0.66 -2.43
N ILE A 49 6.29 -1.61 -2.18
CA ILE A 49 4.99 -1.36 -1.55
C ILE A 49 4.91 -2.08 -0.20
N ALA A 50 4.16 -1.52 0.73
CA ALA A 50 3.92 -2.09 2.05
C ALA A 50 2.55 -1.66 2.59
N GLY A 51 2.13 -2.25 3.73
CA GLY A 51 0.87 -1.96 4.38
C GLY A 51 -0.33 -2.69 3.76
N GLY A 52 -1.51 -2.56 4.37
CA GLY A 52 -2.71 -3.33 4.01
C GLY A 52 -3.14 -3.20 2.55
N VAL A 53 -3.00 -2.01 1.95
CA VAL A 53 -3.36 -1.78 0.53
C VAL A 53 -2.45 -2.58 -0.42
N SER A 54 -1.24 -2.94 0.01
CA SER A 54 -0.35 -3.80 -0.78
C SER A 54 -0.87 -5.23 -1.00
N ALA A 55 -1.93 -5.63 -0.29
CA ALA A 55 -2.64 -6.88 -0.52
C ALA A 55 -3.57 -6.85 -1.75
N ASN A 56 -3.91 -5.66 -2.28
CA ASN A 56 -4.78 -5.54 -3.44
C ASN A 56 -4.16 -6.18 -4.68
N SER A 57 -4.79 -7.23 -5.21
CA SER A 57 -4.29 -8.03 -6.33
C SER A 57 -4.18 -7.22 -7.63
N TYR A 58 -5.11 -6.28 -7.84
CA TYR A 58 -5.10 -5.43 -9.03
C TYR A 58 -3.93 -4.43 -9.01
N LEU A 59 -3.68 -3.80 -7.86
CA LEU A 59 -2.51 -2.93 -7.67
C LEU A 59 -1.20 -3.70 -7.90
N ARG A 60 -1.08 -4.91 -7.36
CA ARG A 60 0.09 -5.79 -7.56
C ARG A 60 0.34 -6.06 -9.03
N LYS A 61 -0.71 -6.44 -9.78
CA LYS A 61 -0.61 -6.70 -11.21
C LYS A 61 -0.14 -5.46 -11.97
N LYS A 62 -0.79 -4.30 -11.75
CA LYS A 62 -0.40 -3.02 -12.39
C LYS A 62 1.05 -2.62 -12.07
N LEU A 63 1.51 -2.85 -10.83
CA LEU A 63 2.91 -2.57 -10.46
C LEU A 63 3.90 -3.46 -11.22
N VAL A 64 3.60 -4.75 -11.37
CA VAL A 64 4.44 -5.65 -12.17
C VAL A 64 4.47 -5.20 -13.63
N ASP A 65 3.32 -4.86 -14.20
CA ASP A 65 3.21 -4.40 -15.59
C ASP A 65 4.05 -3.14 -15.84
N ILE A 66 3.93 -2.12 -14.99
CA ILE A 66 4.77 -0.90 -15.11
C ILE A 66 6.25 -1.18 -14.81
N GLY A 67 6.54 -2.15 -13.97
CA GLY A 67 7.91 -2.60 -13.71
C GLY A 67 8.58 -3.08 -14.98
N ILE A 68 7.89 -3.91 -15.75
CA ILE A 68 8.37 -4.43 -17.03
C ILE A 68 8.50 -3.28 -18.04
N GLN A 69 7.45 -2.46 -18.18
CA GLN A 69 7.40 -1.38 -19.19
C GLN A 69 8.49 -0.30 -18.99
N ASN A 70 8.77 0.05 -17.74
CA ASN A 70 9.69 1.16 -17.41
C ASN A 70 11.04 0.69 -16.85
N ASN A 71 11.30 -0.62 -16.86
CA ASN A 71 12.49 -1.23 -16.28
C ASN A 71 12.69 -0.82 -14.80
N TYR A 72 11.59 -0.93 -14.02
CA TYR A 72 11.63 -0.74 -12.57
C TYR A 72 11.80 -2.08 -11.87
N LYS A 73 12.53 -2.08 -10.78
CA LYS A 73 12.62 -3.22 -9.88
C LYS A 73 11.54 -3.09 -8.80
N ILE A 74 10.53 -3.96 -8.88
CA ILE A 74 9.35 -3.92 -8.01
C ILE A 74 9.51 -4.92 -6.87
N TYR A 75 9.28 -4.45 -5.63
CA TYR A 75 9.30 -5.27 -4.43
C TYR A 75 7.90 -5.31 -3.82
N ILE A 76 7.30 -6.48 -3.84
CA ILE A 76 5.95 -6.73 -3.33
C ILE A 76 6.05 -7.74 -2.19
N PRO A 77 5.54 -7.42 -0.98
CA PRO A 77 5.59 -8.36 0.14
C PRO A 77 4.67 -9.56 -0.10
N LYS A 78 4.95 -10.68 0.57
CA LYS A 78 4.00 -11.78 0.67
C LYS A 78 2.74 -11.29 1.39
N PHE A 79 1.59 -11.93 1.11
CA PHE A 79 0.31 -11.53 1.71
C PHE A 79 0.32 -11.53 3.23
N GLU A 80 1.00 -12.49 3.85
CA GLU A 80 1.18 -12.62 5.29
C GLU A 80 1.88 -11.43 5.96
N TYR A 81 2.60 -10.61 5.18
CA TYR A 81 3.33 -9.43 5.67
C TYR A 81 2.69 -8.10 5.25
N CYS A 82 1.48 -8.11 4.68
CA CYS A 82 0.81 -6.88 4.24
C CYS A 82 0.12 -6.14 5.38
N THR A 83 -0.28 -6.84 6.42
CA THR A 83 -0.89 -6.29 7.64
C THR A 83 0.08 -6.37 8.81
N ASP A 84 -0.30 -5.79 9.95
CA ASP A 84 0.49 -5.83 11.16
C ASP A 84 0.85 -7.26 11.54
N ASN A 85 2.12 -7.50 11.81
CA ASN A 85 2.61 -8.82 12.15
C ASN A 85 3.87 -8.75 13.02
N ALA A 86 4.12 -9.81 13.78
CA ALA A 86 5.25 -9.87 14.71
C ALA A 86 6.62 -9.79 14.00
N ALA A 87 6.73 -10.24 12.75
CA ALA A 87 7.99 -10.19 12.00
C ALA A 87 8.45 -8.75 11.72
N MET A 88 7.52 -7.79 11.55
CA MET A 88 7.84 -6.37 11.40
C MET A 88 8.53 -5.82 12.65
N ILE A 89 8.01 -6.17 13.82
CA ILE A 89 8.58 -5.74 15.10
C ILE A 89 9.92 -6.45 15.35
N ALA A 90 10.01 -7.73 15.07
CA ALA A 90 11.24 -8.50 15.24
C ALA A 90 12.39 -7.97 14.38
N ILE A 91 12.14 -7.64 13.10
CA ILE A 91 13.17 -7.10 12.21
C ILE A 91 13.59 -5.68 12.63
N ALA A 92 12.64 -4.84 13.02
CA ALA A 92 12.93 -3.50 13.53
C ALA A 92 13.77 -3.58 14.83
N GLY A 93 13.39 -4.45 15.76
CA GLY A 93 14.14 -4.70 16.98
C GLY A 93 15.55 -5.23 16.72
N LYS A 94 15.71 -6.12 15.74
CA LYS A 94 17.04 -6.59 15.31
C LYS A 94 17.96 -5.44 14.87
N TYR A 95 17.47 -4.56 14.02
CA TYR A 95 18.27 -3.42 13.54
C TYR A 95 18.59 -2.44 14.66
N LYS A 96 17.64 -2.14 15.56
CA LYS A 96 17.90 -1.32 16.75
C LYS A 96 18.97 -1.95 17.64
N TYR A 97 18.90 -3.24 17.88
CA TYR A 97 19.93 -3.97 18.64
C TYR A 97 21.32 -3.85 17.99
N LEU A 98 21.42 -4.06 16.68
CA LEU A 98 22.68 -3.95 15.95
C LEU A 98 23.26 -2.54 15.93
N SER A 99 22.41 -1.50 15.99
CA SER A 99 22.83 -0.09 16.08
C SER A 99 23.08 0.39 17.50
N ASN A 100 22.96 -0.50 18.48
CA ASN A 100 23.10 -0.18 19.91
C ASN A 100 22.02 0.79 20.45
N ASP A 101 20.90 0.91 19.71
CA ASP A 101 19.70 1.67 20.10
C ASP A 101 18.77 0.76 20.91
N ILE A 102 19.15 0.50 22.16
CA ILE A 102 18.41 -0.38 23.07
C ILE A 102 17.85 0.41 24.23
N VAL A 103 16.59 0.10 24.59
CA VAL A 103 15.94 0.67 25.75
C VAL A 103 16.51 0.02 27.02
N THR A 104 17.08 0.82 27.87
CA THR A 104 17.60 0.40 29.19
C THR A 104 16.61 0.67 30.32
N ASN A 105 15.57 1.47 30.06
CA ASN A 105 14.53 1.82 31.03
C ASN A 105 13.27 0.99 30.81
N TYR A 106 13.07 -0.02 31.64
CA TYR A 106 11.89 -0.92 31.57
C TYR A 106 10.61 -0.32 32.19
N LYS A 107 10.62 0.95 32.59
CA LYS A 107 9.45 1.65 33.16
C LYS A 107 8.59 2.33 32.09
N GLU A 108 9.04 2.33 30.84
CA GLU A 108 8.25 2.88 29.74
C GLU A 108 7.04 2.00 29.44
N SER A 109 5.87 2.63 29.37
CA SER A 109 4.62 1.98 28.98
C SER A 109 4.32 2.24 27.50
N ALA A 110 3.56 1.33 26.89
CA ALA A 110 3.10 1.53 25.52
C ALA A 110 2.22 2.79 25.41
N SER A 111 2.46 3.57 24.37
CA SER A 111 1.66 4.76 24.04
C SER A 111 0.88 4.53 22.75
N ALA A 112 -0.44 4.71 22.80
CA ALA A 112 -1.31 4.58 21.62
C ALA A 112 -1.19 5.76 20.63
N ARG A 113 -0.55 6.87 21.05
CA ARG A 113 -0.38 8.09 20.24
C ARG A 113 1.06 8.59 20.37
N LEU A 114 1.99 7.78 19.86
CA LEU A 114 3.37 8.22 19.74
C LEU A 114 3.47 9.21 18.56
N THR A 115 3.97 10.41 18.82
CA THR A 115 4.36 11.38 17.79
C THR A 115 5.85 11.23 17.53
N PHE A 116 6.21 11.10 16.24
CA PHE A 116 7.61 11.03 15.79
C PHE A 116 8.11 12.40 15.40
#